data_f2f39837c00dcc5fa571bb47ea77693c
#
_entry.id   f2f39837c00dcc5fa571bb47ea77693c
#
_cell.length_a   1.000
_cell.length_b   1.000
_cell.length_c   1.000
_cell.angle_alpha   90.00
_cell.angle_beta   90.00
_cell.angle_gamma   90.00
#
_symmetry.space_group_name_H-M   'P 1'
#
loop_
_entity.id
_entity.type
_entity.pdbx_description
1 polymer ?
#
loop_
_entity_poly.entity_id
_entity_poly.type
_entity_poly.pdbx_seq_one_letter_code
_entity_poly.pdbx_strand_id
1 'polypeptide(L)'
;SNEDELYRVVSACPRSLTGKKLNFPTIGSLIAQLPELSNSTETSQSKLIEDGDEKSSVPAVIPQPIEEVDWEQLDVKIPSKNIVEACSKHVNSLLRSLTPLQKDILSIIYKYHDFYFTERNTHNSKEIVFIYCLHAINHIIKARSEIIQHNVAIKDKKSSSDNFRDQGLVRPKVLILVPFRRSALNIVEVISSILLSDEKANIANKKRFYDEFTGDTLILPKKNPKPADYEEMFSGNIDDTFRIGLAVTKKSLKLYTDFYSSDIIIASPLGLRMLIGAEGDKERDYDFLASIELLILDQTEIFLMQNWDHLL
;
A
#
# COMPACT_ATOMS: atom_id res chain seq x y z
N SER A 1 1.09 -10.92 -22.80
CA SER A 1 1.49 -9.66 -22.15
C SER A 1 0.64 -9.48 -20.89
N ASN A 2 1.25 -8.95 -19.81
CA ASN A 2 0.58 -8.81 -18.50
C ASN A 2 -0.63 -7.86 -18.51
N GLU A 3 -0.71 -6.95 -19.46
CA GLU A 3 -1.84 -6.01 -19.62
C GLU A 3 -3.15 -6.70 -20.02
N ASP A 4 -3.07 -7.70 -20.88
CA ASP A 4 -4.25 -8.47 -21.27
C ASP A 4 -4.82 -9.27 -20.11
N GLU A 5 -3.97 -9.67 -19.16
CA GLU A 5 -4.35 -10.43 -17.99
C GLU A 5 -5.08 -9.57 -16.96
N LEU A 6 -4.59 -8.38 -16.67
CA LEU A 6 -5.24 -7.42 -15.78
C LEU A 6 -6.59 -6.97 -16.36
N TYR A 7 -6.64 -6.65 -17.64
CA TYR A 7 -7.89 -6.25 -18.31
C TYR A 7 -8.92 -7.38 -18.31
N ARG A 8 -8.50 -8.62 -18.51
CA ARG A 8 -9.39 -9.81 -18.44
C ARG A 8 -9.93 -10.00 -17.01
N VAL A 9 -9.09 -9.82 -15.98
CA VAL A 9 -9.53 -9.94 -14.58
C VAL A 9 -10.49 -8.81 -14.21
N VAL A 10 -10.21 -7.58 -14.60
CA VAL A 10 -11.06 -6.42 -14.30
C VAL A 10 -12.37 -6.44 -15.11
N SER A 11 -12.35 -6.94 -16.34
CA SER A 11 -13.55 -7.04 -17.18
C SER A 11 -14.40 -8.30 -16.93
N ALA A 12 -13.84 -9.33 -16.27
CA ALA A 12 -14.60 -10.49 -15.84
C ALA A 12 -15.42 -10.18 -14.61
N CYS A 13 -16.73 -9.92 -14.79
CA CYS A 13 -17.65 -9.75 -13.68
C CYS A 13 -17.79 -11.09 -12.94
N PRO A 14 -17.31 -11.25 -11.68
CA PRO A 14 -17.44 -12.50 -10.96
C PRO A 14 -18.93 -12.79 -10.73
N ARG A 15 -19.39 -13.98 -11.08
CA ARG A 15 -20.80 -14.39 -10.87
C ARG A 15 -21.07 -14.74 -9.41
N SER A 16 -20.05 -15.25 -8.72
CA SER A 16 -20.16 -15.63 -7.31
C SER A 16 -18.79 -15.54 -6.63
N LEU A 17 -18.80 -15.45 -5.30
CA LEU A 17 -17.61 -15.55 -4.47
C LEU A 17 -17.69 -16.86 -3.68
N THR A 18 -16.64 -17.68 -3.77
CA THR A 18 -16.52 -18.88 -2.96
C THR A 18 -15.64 -18.60 -1.75
N GLY A 19 -16.18 -18.84 -0.55
CA GLY A 19 -15.45 -18.72 0.70
C GLY A 19 -14.58 -19.93 0.96
N LYS A 20 -13.26 -19.74 1.13
CA LYS A 20 -12.32 -20.77 1.54
C LYS A 20 -11.67 -20.43 2.85
N LYS A 21 -11.72 -21.35 3.81
CA LYS A 21 -11.02 -21.20 5.09
C LYS A 21 -9.54 -21.53 4.91
N LEU A 22 -8.68 -20.60 5.31
CA LEU A 22 -7.23 -20.76 5.31
C LEU A 22 -6.71 -20.63 6.75
N ASN A 23 -5.59 -21.29 7.05
CA ASN A 23 -4.95 -21.19 8.35
C ASN A 23 -3.52 -20.71 8.16
N PHE A 24 -3.16 -19.70 8.94
CA PHE A 24 -1.82 -19.11 8.96
C PHE A 24 -1.23 -19.26 10.38
N PRO A 25 0.09 -19.39 10.51
CA PRO A 25 0.74 -19.64 11.79
C PRO A 25 0.45 -18.58 12.86
N THR A 26 0.39 -17.31 12.49
CA THR A 26 0.24 -16.20 13.44
C THR A 26 -1.13 -15.55 13.36
N ILE A 27 -1.63 -15.30 12.16
CA ILE A 27 -2.97 -14.72 11.93
C ILE A 27 -4.07 -15.70 12.37
N GLY A 28 -3.79 -17.00 12.30
CA GLY A 28 -4.77 -18.04 12.58
C GLY A 28 -5.70 -18.28 11.39
N SER A 29 -6.99 -18.44 11.68
CA SER A 29 -7.99 -18.76 10.66
C SER A 29 -8.51 -17.50 9.97
N LEU A 30 -8.45 -17.48 8.65
CA LEU A 30 -9.04 -16.42 7.83
C LEU A 30 -9.96 -17.01 6.75
N ILE A 31 -10.84 -16.19 6.22
CA ILE A 31 -11.74 -16.56 5.12
C ILE A 31 -11.29 -15.81 3.87
N ALA A 32 -10.83 -16.55 2.87
CA ALA A 32 -10.55 -16.01 1.55
C ALA A 32 -11.82 -16.09 0.70
N GLN A 33 -12.25 -14.96 0.16
CA GLN A 33 -13.32 -14.88 -0.82
C GLN A 33 -12.69 -14.86 -2.21
N LEU A 34 -12.87 -15.93 -2.96
CA LEU A 34 -12.31 -16.10 -4.28
C LEU A 34 -13.39 -15.91 -5.33
N PRO A 35 -13.19 -15.06 -6.36
CA PRO A 35 -14.11 -14.93 -7.45
C PRO A 35 -14.14 -16.24 -8.27
N GLU A 36 -15.32 -16.77 -8.51
CA GLU A 36 -15.52 -17.83 -9.48
C GLU A 36 -15.48 -17.21 -10.87
N LEU A 37 -14.39 -17.47 -11.59
CA LEU A 37 -14.32 -17.15 -13.01
C LEU A 37 -15.31 -18.06 -13.73
N SER A 38 -16.39 -17.48 -14.27
CA SER A 38 -17.34 -18.24 -15.08
C SER A 38 -16.62 -18.80 -16.30
N ASN A 39 -16.47 -20.12 -16.34
CA ASN A 39 -16.23 -20.80 -17.60
C ASN A 39 -17.46 -20.57 -18.48
N SER A 40 -17.46 -19.49 -19.24
CA SER A 40 -18.45 -19.30 -20.29
C SER A 40 -18.11 -20.25 -21.42
N THR A 41 -18.58 -21.48 -21.34
CA THR A 41 -18.95 -22.26 -22.52
C THR A 41 -19.43 -23.64 -22.12
N GLU A 42 -20.68 -23.75 -21.76
CA GLU A 42 -21.49 -24.89 -22.17
C GLU A 42 -22.75 -24.32 -22.77
N THR A 43 -22.79 -24.18 -24.04
CA THR A 43 -23.88 -24.64 -24.92
C THR A 43 -23.66 -24.18 -26.36
N SER A 44 -23.83 -25.15 -27.21
CA SER A 44 -24.18 -25.09 -28.64
C SER A 44 -23.03 -25.25 -29.64
N GLN A 45 -22.83 -26.52 -29.96
CA GLN A 45 -22.70 -27.07 -31.34
C GLN A 45 -22.22 -26.11 -32.44
N SER A 46 -21.06 -26.36 -32.93
CA SER A 46 -20.73 -26.77 -34.28
C SER A 46 -19.43 -26.17 -34.80
N LYS A 47 -18.56 -27.08 -35.19
CA LYS A 47 -17.60 -27.05 -36.28
C LYS A 47 -16.40 -26.13 -36.25
N LEU A 48 -15.25 -26.82 -36.06
CA LEU A 48 -14.01 -26.68 -36.84
C LEU A 48 -13.48 -25.26 -37.08
N ILE A 49 -12.49 -24.88 -36.28
CA ILE A 49 -11.23 -24.35 -36.79
C ILE A 49 -10.15 -24.69 -35.73
N GLU A 50 -9.19 -25.49 -36.16
CA GLU A 50 -7.92 -25.70 -35.49
C GLU A 50 -7.17 -24.37 -35.50
N ASP A 51 -6.92 -23.84 -34.32
CA ASP A 51 -5.69 -23.09 -34.01
C ASP A 51 -5.58 -22.99 -32.49
N GLY A 52 -4.47 -23.48 -31.99
CA GLY A 52 -4.22 -23.62 -30.57
C GLY A 52 -3.99 -22.32 -29.86
N ASP A 53 -4.99 -21.85 -29.19
CA ASP A 53 -4.86 -20.94 -28.02
C ASP A 53 -5.65 -21.60 -26.87
N GLU A 54 -4.94 -22.36 -26.05
CA GLU A 54 -5.41 -22.75 -24.73
C GLU A 54 -5.73 -21.47 -23.95
N LYS A 55 -7.01 -21.14 -23.86
CA LYS A 55 -7.52 -20.15 -22.92
C LYS A 55 -7.28 -20.69 -21.51
N SER A 56 -6.07 -20.51 -20.99
CA SER A 56 -5.77 -20.78 -19.59
C SER A 56 -6.55 -19.78 -18.74
N SER A 57 -7.63 -20.25 -18.13
CA SER A 57 -8.21 -19.57 -16.98
C SER A 57 -7.11 -19.54 -15.93
N VAL A 58 -6.58 -18.34 -15.62
CA VAL A 58 -5.58 -18.20 -14.56
C VAL A 58 -6.28 -18.55 -13.25
N PRO A 59 -5.89 -19.65 -12.58
CA PRO A 59 -6.53 -20.01 -11.33
C PRO A 59 -6.26 -18.92 -10.29
N ALA A 60 -7.27 -18.56 -9.51
CA ALA A 60 -7.11 -17.62 -8.39
C ALA A 60 -5.96 -18.11 -7.50
N VAL A 61 -4.93 -17.27 -7.34
CA VAL A 61 -3.77 -17.61 -6.53
C VAL A 61 -4.16 -17.55 -5.06
N ILE A 62 -4.21 -18.70 -4.40
CA ILE A 62 -4.50 -18.78 -2.97
C ILE A 62 -3.22 -18.45 -2.21
N PRO A 63 -3.23 -17.47 -1.27
CA PRO A 63 -2.06 -17.15 -0.48
C PRO A 63 -1.66 -18.33 0.40
N GLN A 64 -0.36 -18.58 0.50
CA GLN A 64 0.24 -19.62 1.34
C GLN A 64 1.19 -18.98 2.35
N PRO A 65 1.29 -19.49 3.57
CA PRO A 65 2.26 -19.02 4.54
C PRO A 65 3.69 -19.09 4.01
N ILE A 66 4.49 -18.08 4.33
CA ILE A 66 5.92 -18.02 4.01
C ILE A 66 6.71 -18.44 5.24
N GLU A 67 7.42 -19.57 5.17
CA GLU A 67 8.28 -20.04 6.26
C GLU A 67 9.60 -19.25 6.29
N GLU A 68 10.23 -19.12 5.14
CA GLU A 68 11.44 -18.30 4.96
C GLU A 68 11.21 -17.25 3.86
N VAL A 69 11.78 -16.06 4.06
CA VAL A 69 11.63 -14.96 3.09
C VAL A 69 12.74 -15.06 2.05
N ASP A 70 12.39 -15.49 0.86
CA ASP A 70 13.23 -15.36 -0.32
C ASP A 70 12.87 -14.06 -1.05
N TRP A 71 13.70 -13.05 -0.88
CA TRP A 71 13.47 -11.72 -1.46
C TRP A 71 13.50 -11.71 -2.99
N GLU A 72 14.21 -12.66 -3.61
CA GLU A 72 14.26 -12.79 -5.06
C GLU A 72 12.97 -13.38 -5.61
N GLN A 73 12.45 -14.43 -4.96
CA GLN A 73 11.15 -15.00 -5.32
C GLN A 73 9.99 -14.02 -5.15
N LEU A 74 10.06 -13.20 -4.09
CA LEU A 74 9.07 -12.15 -3.85
C LEU A 74 9.23 -10.95 -4.80
N ASP A 75 10.25 -10.97 -5.68
CA ASP A 75 10.56 -9.86 -6.58
C ASP A 75 10.65 -8.50 -5.84
N VAL A 76 11.29 -8.51 -4.69
CA VAL A 76 11.50 -7.29 -3.90
C VAL A 76 12.68 -6.52 -4.45
N LYS A 77 12.44 -5.29 -4.89
CA LYS A 77 13.45 -4.42 -5.51
C LYS A 77 14.25 -3.59 -4.51
N ILE A 78 14.00 -3.76 -3.23
CA ILE A 78 14.70 -3.07 -2.14
C ILE A 78 15.80 -4.00 -1.63
N PRO A 79 17.06 -3.52 -1.46
CA PRO A 79 18.12 -4.35 -0.92
C PRO A 79 17.75 -4.94 0.45
N SER A 80 17.97 -6.24 0.63
CA SER A 80 17.64 -6.95 1.87
C SER A 80 18.30 -6.35 3.12
N LYS A 81 19.53 -5.82 2.97
CA LYS A 81 20.22 -5.11 4.06
C LYS A 81 19.44 -3.91 4.59
N ASN A 82 18.81 -3.13 3.71
CA ASN A 82 17.98 -1.98 4.11
C ASN A 82 16.77 -2.44 4.92
N ILE A 83 16.14 -3.54 4.48
CA ILE A 83 15.00 -4.12 5.17
C ILE A 83 15.41 -4.59 6.57
N VAL A 84 16.53 -5.29 6.69
CA VAL A 84 17.06 -5.80 7.96
C VAL A 84 17.38 -4.64 8.92
N GLU A 85 18.03 -3.59 8.45
CA GLU A 85 18.34 -2.40 9.26
C GLU A 85 17.07 -1.69 9.72
N ALA A 86 16.09 -1.51 8.83
CA ALA A 86 14.81 -0.89 9.15
C ALA A 86 13.99 -1.75 10.14
N CYS A 87 13.99 -3.08 10.00
CA CYS A 87 13.39 -3.99 10.99
C CYS A 87 14.02 -3.79 12.37
N SER A 88 15.35 -3.75 12.45
CA SER A 88 16.07 -3.56 13.72
C SER A 88 15.71 -2.25 14.39
N LYS A 89 15.49 -1.19 13.61
CA LYS A 89 15.17 0.14 14.11
C LYS A 89 13.72 0.27 14.57
N HIS A 90 12.77 -0.25 13.81
CA HIS A 90 11.34 0.04 14.02
C HIS A 90 10.55 -1.12 14.63
N VAL A 91 11.01 -2.35 14.51
CA VAL A 91 10.27 -3.53 14.98
C VAL A 91 10.95 -4.15 16.18
N ASN A 92 12.09 -4.80 15.96
CA ASN A 92 12.83 -5.48 17.03
C ASN A 92 14.33 -5.52 16.71
N SER A 93 15.11 -4.82 17.52
CA SER A 93 16.57 -4.75 17.37
C SER A 93 17.28 -6.11 17.46
N LEU A 94 16.67 -7.10 18.10
CA LEU A 94 17.25 -8.44 18.28
C LEU A 94 17.00 -9.35 17.09
N LEU A 95 15.80 -9.28 16.47
CA LEU A 95 15.40 -10.20 15.41
C LEU A 95 16.09 -9.93 14.08
N ARG A 96 16.33 -8.67 13.73
CA ARG A 96 16.91 -8.25 12.43
C ARG A 96 16.29 -8.92 11.20
N SER A 97 15.07 -9.41 11.33
CA SER A 97 14.34 -10.13 10.29
C SER A 97 12.85 -9.89 10.45
N LEU A 98 12.07 -10.28 9.44
CA LEU A 98 10.61 -10.22 9.55
C LEU A 98 10.12 -11.15 10.67
N THR A 99 9.16 -10.65 11.43
CA THR A 99 8.46 -11.43 12.44
C THR A 99 7.51 -12.45 11.80
N PRO A 100 7.07 -13.48 12.52
CA PRO A 100 6.07 -14.42 12.01
C PRO A 100 4.79 -13.73 11.51
N LEU A 101 4.29 -12.73 12.24
CA LEU A 101 3.12 -11.95 11.81
C LEU A 101 3.37 -11.20 10.50
N GLN A 102 4.53 -10.57 10.37
CA GLN A 102 4.90 -9.89 9.13
C GLN A 102 5.02 -10.83 7.93
N LYS A 103 5.52 -12.05 8.14
CA LYS A 103 5.59 -13.08 7.10
C LYS A 103 4.19 -13.50 6.63
N ASP A 104 3.28 -13.73 7.56
CA ASP A 104 1.89 -14.07 7.26
C ASP A 104 1.21 -12.96 6.46
N ILE A 105 1.32 -11.71 6.92
CA ILE A 105 0.73 -10.55 6.22
C ILE A 105 1.36 -10.40 4.83
N LEU A 106 2.69 -10.47 4.72
CA LEU A 106 3.39 -10.32 3.46
C LEU A 106 2.95 -11.37 2.45
N SER A 107 2.75 -12.61 2.87
CA SER A 107 2.32 -13.70 1.99
C SER A 107 0.98 -13.44 1.31
N ILE A 108 0.15 -12.59 1.92
CA ILE A 108 -1.15 -12.20 1.39
C ILE A 108 -1.01 -10.97 0.49
N ILE A 109 -0.44 -9.89 1.04
CA ILE A 109 -0.46 -8.58 0.37
C ILE A 109 0.49 -8.49 -0.84
N TYR A 110 1.61 -9.23 -0.87
CA TYR A 110 2.55 -9.12 -2.00
C TYR A 110 2.00 -9.70 -3.32
N LYS A 111 0.95 -10.54 -3.22
CA LYS A 111 0.16 -11.02 -4.36
C LYS A 111 -1.01 -10.09 -4.71
N TYR A 112 -1.08 -8.93 -4.07
CA TYR A 112 -2.14 -7.93 -4.25
C TYR A 112 -3.54 -8.43 -3.91
N HIS A 113 -3.65 -9.35 -2.95
CA HIS A 113 -4.94 -9.69 -2.36
C HIS A 113 -5.41 -8.54 -1.47
N ASP A 114 -6.70 -8.23 -1.55
CA ASP A 114 -7.34 -7.37 -0.58
C ASP A 114 -7.33 -8.05 0.78
N PHE A 115 -6.91 -7.31 1.81
CA PHE A 115 -6.70 -7.86 3.13
C PHE A 115 -7.36 -7.01 4.20
N TYR A 116 -8.23 -7.63 4.99
CA TYR A 116 -8.88 -7.03 6.15
C TYR A 116 -8.42 -7.73 7.42
N PHE A 117 -7.69 -7.01 8.28
CA PHE A 117 -7.09 -7.52 9.51
C PHE A 117 -7.67 -6.81 10.73
N THR A 118 -8.43 -7.54 11.55
CA THR A 118 -9.17 -7.00 12.72
C THR A 118 -8.37 -6.99 14.02
N GLU A 119 -7.28 -7.75 14.10
CA GLU A 119 -6.51 -7.97 15.33
C GLU A 119 -5.37 -6.97 15.53
N ARG A 120 -5.38 -5.85 14.80
CA ARG A 120 -4.41 -4.78 15.01
C ARG A 120 -4.57 -4.17 16.40
N ASN A 121 -3.46 -4.03 17.10
CA ASN A 121 -3.42 -3.45 18.44
C ASN A 121 -2.08 -2.74 18.67
N THR A 122 -1.87 -2.17 19.86
CA THR A 122 -0.66 -1.43 20.21
C THR A 122 0.61 -2.29 20.20
N HIS A 123 0.49 -3.58 20.50
CA HIS A 123 1.65 -4.49 20.56
C HIS A 123 2.16 -4.87 19.16
N ASN A 124 1.27 -5.02 18.19
CA ASN A 124 1.63 -5.45 16.82
C ASN A 124 1.64 -4.30 15.80
N SER A 125 1.27 -3.10 16.19
CA SER A 125 1.16 -1.93 15.30
C SER A 125 2.45 -1.65 14.51
N LYS A 126 3.62 -1.75 15.16
CA LYS A 126 4.92 -1.51 14.51
C LYS A 126 5.23 -2.53 13.41
N GLU A 127 4.89 -3.80 13.66
CA GLU A 127 5.05 -4.89 12.69
C GLU A 127 4.19 -4.65 11.45
N ILE A 128 2.94 -4.27 11.67
CA ILE A 128 1.95 -4.02 10.61
C ILE A 128 2.35 -2.80 9.77
N VAL A 129 2.69 -1.68 10.43
CA VAL A 129 3.14 -0.45 9.73
C VAL A 129 4.36 -0.75 8.87
N PHE A 130 5.34 -1.46 9.40
CA PHE A 130 6.53 -1.81 8.67
C PHE A 130 6.23 -2.61 7.40
N ILE A 131 5.38 -3.64 7.52
CA ILE A 131 5.16 -4.57 6.41
C ILE A 131 4.34 -3.94 5.27
N TYR A 132 3.34 -3.11 5.58
CA TYR A 132 2.61 -2.44 4.51
C TYR A 132 3.42 -1.30 3.88
N CYS A 133 4.28 -0.61 4.64
CA CYS A 133 5.23 0.36 4.06
C CYS A 133 6.23 -0.32 3.11
N LEU A 134 6.75 -1.48 3.50
CA LEU A 134 7.63 -2.28 2.65
C LEU A 134 6.94 -2.65 1.33
N HIS A 135 5.69 -3.13 1.41
CA HIS A 135 4.90 -3.47 0.23
C HIS A 135 4.65 -2.25 -0.66
N ALA A 136 4.24 -1.12 -0.08
CA ALA A 136 3.99 0.13 -0.81
C ALA A 136 5.23 0.64 -1.54
N ILE A 137 6.38 0.66 -0.87
CA ILE A 137 7.65 1.08 -1.48
C ILE A 137 8.05 0.14 -2.61
N ASN A 138 7.95 -1.16 -2.39
CA ASN A 138 8.28 -2.15 -3.41
C ASN A 138 7.41 -1.98 -4.66
N HIS A 139 6.10 -1.76 -4.47
CA HIS A 139 5.16 -1.48 -5.54
C HIS A 139 5.60 -0.28 -6.40
N ILE A 140 5.95 0.84 -5.76
CA ILE A 140 6.40 2.04 -6.46
C ILE A 140 7.71 1.83 -7.21
N ILE A 141 8.68 1.15 -6.58
CA ILE A 141 9.99 0.91 -7.22
C ILE A 141 9.84 -0.03 -8.42
N LYS A 142 8.95 -1.03 -8.35
CA LYS A 142 8.61 -1.89 -9.49
C LYS A 142 8.01 -1.07 -10.62
N ALA A 143 6.94 -0.33 -10.37
CA ALA A 143 6.28 0.49 -11.38
C ALA A 143 7.25 1.47 -12.07
N ARG A 144 8.14 2.10 -11.30
CA ARG A 144 9.19 2.95 -11.87
C ARG A 144 10.19 2.21 -12.74
N SER A 145 10.59 1.02 -12.32
CA SER A 145 11.54 0.21 -13.10
C SER A 145 10.95 -0.18 -14.44
N GLU A 146 9.68 -0.51 -14.48
CA GLU A 146 8.92 -0.82 -15.70
C GLU A 146 8.83 0.41 -16.63
N ILE A 147 8.47 1.58 -16.09
CA ILE A 147 8.42 2.83 -16.87
C ILE A 147 9.78 3.15 -17.48
N ILE A 148 10.88 2.98 -16.74
CA ILE A 148 12.23 3.22 -17.25
C ILE A 148 12.56 2.23 -18.37
N GLN A 149 12.25 0.95 -18.22
CA GLN A 149 12.47 -0.07 -19.24
C GLN A 149 11.66 0.22 -20.50
N HIS A 150 10.38 0.60 -20.34
CA HIS A 150 9.52 1.00 -21.46
C HIS A 150 10.08 2.23 -22.20
N ASN A 151 10.52 3.25 -21.48
CA ASN A 151 11.15 4.43 -22.09
C ASN A 151 12.41 4.10 -22.89
N VAL A 152 13.23 3.18 -22.40
CA VAL A 152 14.40 2.69 -23.13
C VAL A 152 13.98 1.93 -24.39
N ALA A 153 12.99 1.05 -24.29
CA ALA A 153 12.48 0.30 -25.43
C ALA A 153 11.87 1.20 -26.52
N ILE A 154 11.16 2.27 -26.13
CA ILE A 154 10.62 3.27 -27.06
C ILE A 154 11.76 4.00 -27.79
N LYS A 155 12.79 4.45 -27.05
CA LYS A 155 13.93 5.13 -27.65
C LYS A 155 14.68 4.26 -28.64
N ASP A 156 14.78 2.98 -28.35
CA ASP A 156 15.44 2.01 -29.23
C ASP A 156 14.56 1.59 -30.43
N LYS A 157 13.37 2.17 -30.61
CA LYS A 157 12.39 1.87 -31.69
C LYS A 157 12.04 0.39 -31.83
N LYS A 158 12.15 -0.38 -30.74
CA LYS A 158 11.94 -1.84 -30.75
C LYS A 158 10.48 -2.27 -30.61
N SER A 159 9.55 -1.35 -30.37
CA SER A 159 8.13 -1.65 -30.20
C SER A 159 7.22 -0.51 -30.63
N SER A 160 5.98 -0.84 -31.01
CA SER A 160 4.97 0.14 -31.38
C SER A 160 4.50 0.95 -30.18
N SER A 161 4.21 2.24 -30.37
CA SER A 161 3.82 3.17 -29.31
C SER A 161 2.50 2.80 -28.59
N ASP A 162 1.70 1.90 -29.15
CA ASP A 162 0.39 1.52 -28.60
C ASP A 162 0.50 0.67 -27.33
N ASN A 163 1.62 -0.02 -27.11
CA ASN A 163 1.85 -0.86 -25.93
C ASN A 163 2.31 -0.06 -24.68
N PHE A 164 2.46 1.27 -24.76
CA PHE A 164 3.05 2.09 -23.70
C PHE A 164 2.16 3.26 -23.30
N ARG A 165 0.85 3.10 -23.41
CA ARG A 165 -0.15 4.13 -23.04
C ARG A 165 -0.20 4.40 -21.53
N ASP A 166 0.43 3.57 -20.70
CA ASP A 166 0.41 3.66 -19.22
C ASP A 166 1.28 4.78 -18.63
N GLN A 167 1.92 5.58 -19.44
CA GLN A 167 2.59 6.80 -18.96
C GLN A 167 1.56 7.89 -18.66
N GLY A 168 0.55 7.53 -17.87
CA GLY A 168 -0.56 8.40 -17.51
C GLY A 168 -0.09 9.73 -16.94
N LEU A 169 -0.85 10.78 -17.23
CA LEU A 169 -0.65 12.14 -16.72
C LEU A 169 -0.69 12.23 -15.19
N VAL A 170 -1.21 11.20 -14.52
CA VAL A 170 -1.40 11.13 -13.08
C VAL A 170 -0.47 10.08 -12.49
N ARG A 171 0.37 10.50 -11.54
CA ARG A 171 1.48 9.69 -11.01
C ARG A 171 1.18 8.92 -9.73
N PRO A 172 0.36 9.41 -8.77
CA PRO A 172 0.22 8.74 -7.48
C PRO A 172 -0.29 7.32 -7.63
N LYS A 173 0.40 6.37 -6.99
CA LYS A 173 0.08 4.95 -7.03
C LYS A 173 -0.44 4.41 -5.70
N VAL A 174 -0.06 5.05 -4.59
CA VAL A 174 -0.39 4.61 -3.24
C VAL A 174 -1.06 5.73 -2.47
N LEU A 175 -2.21 5.41 -1.87
CA LEU A 175 -2.90 6.26 -0.91
C LEU A 175 -2.92 5.56 0.45
N ILE A 176 -2.42 6.25 1.48
CA ILE A 176 -2.43 5.78 2.86
C ILE A 176 -3.29 6.73 3.69
N LEU A 177 -4.38 6.24 4.26
CA LEU A 177 -5.25 6.99 5.15
C LEU A 177 -5.01 6.58 6.59
N VAL A 178 -4.68 7.56 7.43
CA VAL A 178 -4.44 7.42 8.87
C VAL A 178 -5.08 8.56 9.63
N PRO A 179 -5.47 8.35 10.91
CA PRO A 179 -6.27 9.35 11.61
C PRO A 179 -5.49 10.62 11.99
N PHE A 180 -4.21 10.50 12.36
CA PHE A 180 -3.46 11.56 13.02
C PHE A 180 -2.11 11.85 12.37
N ARG A 181 -1.62 13.08 12.54
CA ARG A 181 -0.27 13.49 12.09
C ARG A 181 0.83 12.59 12.66
N ARG A 182 0.71 12.15 13.92
CA ARG A 182 1.65 11.20 14.53
C ARG A 182 1.72 9.88 13.74
N SER A 183 0.59 9.36 13.29
CA SER A 183 0.57 8.13 12.49
C SER A 183 1.30 8.33 11.16
N ALA A 184 1.09 9.48 10.51
CA ALA A 184 1.80 9.84 9.29
C ALA A 184 3.31 10.04 9.53
N LEU A 185 3.70 10.63 10.67
CA LEU A 185 5.11 10.78 11.07
C LEU A 185 5.78 9.40 11.14
N ASN A 186 5.17 8.46 11.86
CA ASN A 186 5.69 7.09 11.99
C ASN A 186 5.84 6.40 10.62
N ILE A 187 4.87 6.54 9.73
CA ILE A 187 4.93 5.97 8.37
C ILE A 187 6.12 6.55 7.59
N VAL A 188 6.30 7.88 7.62
CA VAL A 188 7.41 8.53 6.91
C VAL A 188 8.77 8.12 7.48
N GLU A 189 8.88 7.93 8.79
CA GLU A 189 10.10 7.41 9.43
C GLU A 189 10.41 5.99 8.99
N VAL A 190 9.41 5.11 8.93
CA VAL A 190 9.55 3.73 8.45
C VAL A 190 9.94 3.71 6.97
N ILE A 191 9.26 4.46 6.12
CA ILE A 191 9.59 4.60 4.69
C ILE A 191 11.03 5.08 4.51
N SER A 192 11.43 6.11 5.26
CA SER A 192 12.78 6.64 5.22
C SER A 192 13.82 5.58 5.57
N SER A 193 13.57 4.79 6.60
CA SER A 193 14.50 3.75 7.04
C SER A 193 14.65 2.61 6.04
N ILE A 194 13.56 2.24 5.36
CA ILE A 194 13.60 1.17 4.34
C ILE A 194 14.36 1.64 3.09
N LEU A 195 14.15 2.89 2.67
CA LEU A 195 14.77 3.42 1.45
C LEU A 195 16.22 3.80 1.65
N LEU A 196 16.55 4.35 2.81
CA LEU A 196 17.72 5.16 3.04
C LEU A 196 18.60 4.53 4.13
N SER A 197 19.35 3.49 3.76
CA SER A 197 20.29 2.82 4.66
C SER A 197 21.56 3.62 4.94
N ASP A 198 21.86 4.65 4.14
CA ASP A 198 23.08 5.45 4.27
C ASP A 198 22.79 6.79 4.96
N GLU A 199 23.67 7.22 5.87
CA GLU A 199 23.62 8.55 6.53
C GLU A 199 23.62 9.73 5.54
N LYS A 200 24.02 9.50 4.29
CA LYS A 200 24.03 10.48 3.19
C LYS A 200 22.70 10.58 2.45
N ALA A 201 21.70 9.85 2.89
CA ALA A 201 20.41 9.84 2.26
C ALA A 201 19.70 11.19 2.38
N ASN A 202 19.25 11.72 1.26
CA ASN A 202 18.65 13.05 1.22
C ASN A 202 17.14 12.98 1.37
N ILE A 203 16.63 13.54 2.48
CA ILE A 203 15.20 13.79 2.67
C ILE A 203 14.94 15.28 2.48
N ALA A 204 14.35 15.64 1.36
CA ALA A 204 13.98 17.02 1.10
C ALA A 204 12.79 17.45 1.98
N ASN A 205 12.84 18.66 2.52
CA ASN A 205 11.85 19.26 3.43
C ASN A 205 11.69 18.54 4.78
N LYS A 206 12.70 17.78 5.21
CA LYS A 206 12.69 17.04 6.48
C LYS A 206 12.36 17.93 7.67
N LYS A 207 13.05 19.09 7.82
CA LYS A 207 12.84 20.00 8.95
C LYS A 207 11.39 20.47 9.04
N ARG A 208 10.83 20.98 7.94
CA ARG A 208 9.43 21.42 7.88
C ARG A 208 8.48 20.31 8.33
N PHE A 209 8.72 19.09 7.84
CA PHE A 209 7.88 17.94 8.18
C PHE A 209 7.89 17.64 9.67
N TYR A 210 9.08 17.58 10.29
CA TYR A 210 9.15 17.32 11.72
C TYR A 210 8.53 18.45 12.53
N ASP A 211 8.75 19.72 12.16
CA ASP A 211 8.13 20.86 12.84
C ASP A 211 6.59 20.79 12.80
N GLU A 212 6.00 20.35 11.69
CA GLU A 212 4.54 20.28 11.51
C GLU A 212 3.92 19.00 12.11
N PHE A 213 4.62 17.86 12.09
CA PHE A 213 4.06 16.56 12.46
C PHE A 213 4.44 16.07 13.85
N THR A 214 5.48 16.61 14.48
CA THR A 214 5.80 16.31 15.89
C THR A 214 4.96 17.12 16.84
N GLY A 215 4.75 18.40 16.64
CA GLY A 215 3.86 19.32 17.34
C GLY A 215 3.62 19.12 18.85
N ASP A 216 2.70 19.87 19.42
CA ASP A 216 2.37 19.79 20.84
C ASP A 216 1.73 18.43 21.19
N THR A 217 2.35 17.74 22.14
CA THR A 217 1.79 16.52 22.73
C THR A 217 0.63 16.88 23.66
N LEU A 218 -0.48 16.19 23.50
CA LEU A 218 -1.58 16.28 24.45
C LEU A 218 -1.10 15.82 25.83
N ILE A 219 -1.07 16.72 26.81
CA ILE A 219 -0.72 16.37 28.19
C ILE A 219 -1.93 15.69 28.81
N LEU A 220 -1.89 14.36 28.90
CA LEU A 220 -2.93 13.59 29.57
C LEU A 220 -2.89 13.84 31.09
N PRO A 221 -4.04 14.02 31.74
CA PRO A 221 -4.10 14.29 33.17
C PRO A 221 -3.56 13.10 33.97
N LYS A 222 -2.60 13.35 34.86
CA LYS A 222 -2.04 12.34 35.76
C LYS A 222 -3.04 11.82 36.80
N LYS A 223 -4.13 12.55 37.02
CA LYS A 223 -5.19 12.19 37.95
C LYS A 223 -6.25 11.38 37.19
N ASN A 224 -6.50 10.16 37.62
CA ASN A 224 -7.27 9.12 36.89
C ASN A 224 -6.62 8.77 35.54
N PRO A 225 -5.52 8.01 35.55
CA PRO A 225 -4.85 7.61 34.31
C PRO A 225 -5.80 6.80 33.44
N LYS A 226 -5.78 7.10 32.16
CA LYS A 226 -6.51 6.29 31.16
C LYS A 226 -5.81 4.96 30.96
N PRO A 227 -6.48 3.95 30.37
CA PRO A 227 -5.81 2.71 29.96
C PRO A 227 -4.60 2.99 29.06
N ALA A 228 -3.59 2.14 29.14
CA ALA A 228 -2.32 2.34 28.42
C ALA A 228 -2.50 2.41 26.90
N ASP A 229 -3.43 1.64 26.36
CA ASP A 229 -3.82 1.66 24.94
C ASP A 229 -4.45 3.00 24.51
N TYR A 230 -5.26 3.60 25.38
CA TYR A 230 -5.80 4.95 25.18
C TYR A 230 -4.69 6.00 25.17
N GLU A 231 -3.77 5.94 26.17
CA GLU A 231 -2.64 6.89 26.25
C GLU A 231 -1.74 6.77 25.03
N GLU A 232 -1.47 5.57 24.55
CA GLU A 232 -0.67 5.35 23.35
C GLU A 232 -1.39 5.83 22.09
N MET A 233 -2.70 5.58 21.95
CA MET A 233 -3.51 6.00 20.81
C MET A 233 -3.52 7.52 20.65
N PHE A 234 -3.67 8.27 21.74
CA PHE A 234 -3.78 9.73 21.75
C PHE A 234 -2.49 10.45 22.15
N SER A 235 -1.35 9.76 22.19
CA SER A 235 -0.05 10.40 22.41
C SER A 235 0.49 11.04 21.11
N GLY A 236 1.29 12.08 21.24
CA GLY A 236 1.87 12.80 20.11
C GLY A 236 0.91 13.79 19.46
N ASN A 237 1.14 14.13 18.21
CA ASN A 237 0.30 15.06 17.46
C ASN A 237 -0.95 14.37 16.94
N ILE A 238 -2.10 14.70 17.52
CA ILE A 238 -3.42 14.13 17.18
C ILE A 238 -4.24 15.01 16.23
N ASP A 239 -3.61 15.98 15.57
CA ASP A 239 -4.28 16.74 14.51
C ASP A 239 -4.72 15.77 13.40
N ASP A 240 -6.00 15.82 13.04
CA ASP A 240 -6.67 14.99 12.06
C ASP A 240 -6.91 15.69 10.72
N THR A 241 -6.30 16.86 10.52
CA THR A 241 -6.46 17.66 9.29
C THR A 241 -5.13 17.81 8.58
N PHE A 242 -4.74 16.77 7.85
CA PHE A 242 -3.48 16.80 7.11
C PHE A 242 -3.55 16.01 5.81
N ARG A 243 -2.66 16.37 4.91
CA ARG A 243 -2.35 15.65 3.67
C ARG A 243 -0.94 15.97 3.23
N ILE A 244 -0.22 14.99 2.73
CA ILE A 244 1.15 15.15 2.26
C ILE A 244 1.45 14.22 1.09
N GLY A 245 2.04 14.77 0.04
CA GLY A 245 2.55 14.02 -1.09
C GLY A 245 4.04 13.71 -0.93
N LEU A 246 4.42 12.48 -1.27
CA LEU A 246 5.79 11.99 -1.23
C LEU A 246 6.23 11.51 -2.61
N ALA A 247 7.42 11.93 -3.04
CA ALA A 247 8.09 11.34 -4.19
C ALA A 247 9.27 10.48 -3.73
N VAL A 248 9.28 9.24 -4.21
CA VAL A 248 10.20 8.18 -3.79
C VAL A 248 11.19 7.88 -4.90
N THR A 249 12.48 7.81 -4.57
CA THR A 249 13.52 7.24 -5.44
C THR A 249 14.34 6.24 -4.66
N LYS A 250 15.16 5.45 -5.32
CA LYS A 250 16.06 4.48 -4.66
C LYS A 250 17.03 5.12 -3.64
N LYS A 251 17.25 6.44 -3.72
CA LYS A 251 18.28 7.15 -2.91
C LYS A 251 17.77 8.42 -2.24
N SER A 252 16.52 8.80 -2.46
CA SER A 252 15.98 10.02 -1.88
C SER A 252 14.48 9.93 -1.64
N LEU A 253 14.03 10.66 -0.64
CA LEU A 253 12.64 10.90 -0.33
C LEU A 253 12.37 12.40 -0.37
N LYS A 254 11.41 12.84 -1.15
CA LYS A 254 11.00 14.23 -1.19
C LYS A 254 9.61 14.36 -0.60
N LEU A 255 9.51 15.13 0.49
CA LEU A 255 8.27 15.44 1.18
C LEU A 255 7.64 16.71 0.61
N TYR A 256 6.31 16.86 0.75
CA TYR A 256 5.53 17.99 0.24
C TYR A 256 5.65 18.17 -1.29
N THR A 257 5.60 17.07 -2.00
CA THR A 257 5.46 17.13 -3.46
C THR A 257 4.02 17.44 -3.82
N ASP A 258 3.84 18.07 -4.97
CA ASP A 258 2.53 18.21 -5.61
C ASP A 258 1.90 16.82 -5.80
N PHE A 259 0.58 16.68 -5.61
CA PHE A 259 -0.07 15.36 -5.66
C PHE A 259 0.07 14.68 -7.02
N TYR A 260 0.00 15.44 -8.12
CA TYR A 260 0.21 14.90 -9.47
C TYR A 260 1.66 14.46 -9.74
N SER A 261 2.60 14.90 -8.91
CA SER A 261 4.02 14.52 -8.97
C SER A 261 4.42 13.53 -7.88
N SER A 262 3.51 13.17 -6.99
CA SER A 262 3.75 12.26 -5.88
C SER A 262 3.67 10.80 -6.31
N ASP A 263 4.33 9.93 -5.58
CA ASP A 263 4.19 8.47 -5.69
C ASP A 263 3.24 7.94 -4.61
N ILE A 264 3.35 8.52 -3.41
CA ILE A 264 2.52 8.19 -2.24
C ILE A 264 1.83 9.46 -1.76
N ILE A 265 0.56 9.33 -1.41
CA ILE A 265 -0.19 10.34 -0.67
C ILE A 265 -0.52 9.76 0.70
N ILE A 266 -0.19 10.49 1.76
CA ILE A 266 -0.61 10.18 3.13
C ILE A 266 -1.55 11.29 3.58
N ALA A 267 -2.73 10.93 4.03
CA ALA A 267 -3.74 11.90 4.45
C ALA A 267 -4.61 11.35 5.58
N SER A 268 -5.27 12.25 6.29
CA SER A 268 -6.44 11.90 7.07
C SER A 268 -7.71 11.94 6.18
N PRO A 269 -8.78 11.22 6.53
CA PRO A 269 -10.04 11.31 5.81
C PRO A 269 -10.53 12.74 5.68
N LEU A 270 -10.51 13.51 6.77
CA LEU A 270 -10.90 14.92 6.77
C LEU A 270 -9.98 15.78 5.89
N GLY A 271 -8.66 15.59 5.98
CA GLY A 271 -7.68 16.33 5.17
C GLY A 271 -7.84 16.05 3.67
N LEU A 272 -8.15 14.83 3.30
CA LEU A 272 -8.43 14.47 1.91
C LEU A 272 -9.77 15.04 1.44
N ARG A 273 -10.82 14.96 2.26
CA ARG A 273 -12.14 15.52 1.97
C ARG A 273 -12.08 17.03 1.71
N MET A 274 -11.30 17.75 2.49
CA MET A 274 -11.12 19.20 2.28
C MET A 274 -10.43 19.54 0.95
N LEU A 275 -9.64 18.63 0.41
CA LEU A 275 -9.00 18.81 -0.89
C LEU A 275 -9.95 18.49 -2.04
N ILE A 276 -10.68 17.37 -1.92
CA ILE A 276 -11.63 16.92 -2.94
C ILE A 276 -12.79 17.90 -3.09
N GLY A 277 -13.18 18.59 -2.02
CA GLY A 277 -14.33 19.49 -1.99
C GLY A 277 -15.67 18.78 -1.88
N ALA A 278 -16.72 19.54 -1.60
CA ALA A 278 -18.09 19.03 -1.54
C ALA A 278 -18.69 18.89 -2.94
N GLU A 279 -19.73 18.09 -3.06
CA GLU A 279 -20.52 17.99 -4.28
C GLU A 279 -21.14 19.38 -4.61
N GLY A 280 -20.88 19.88 -5.80
CA GLY A 280 -21.29 21.22 -6.24
C GLY A 280 -20.25 22.34 -6.07
N ASP A 281 -19.11 22.09 -5.39
CA ASP A 281 -18.01 23.04 -5.33
C ASP A 281 -17.40 23.24 -6.73
N LYS A 282 -17.09 24.48 -7.09
CA LYS A 282 -16.54 24.81 -8.40
C LYS A 282 -15.06 24.42 -8.58
N GLU A 283 -14.33 24.29 -7.48
CA GLU A 283 -12.89 24.01 -7.44
C GLU A 283 -12.63 22.64 -6.81
N ARG A 284 -13.13 21.58 -7.45
CA ARG A 284 -12.85 20.20 -7.03
C ARG A 284 -11.62 19.69 -7.75
N ASP A 285 -10.69 19.11 -7.01
CA ASP A 285 -9.50 18.45 -7.54
C ASP A 285 -9.38 17.04 -6.97
N TYR A 286 -9.73 16.04 -7.75
CA TYR A 286 -9.68 14.62 -7.37
C TYR A 286 -9.11 13.71 -8.47
N ASP A 287 -8.74 14.24 -9.61
CA ASP A 287 -8.26 13.44 -10.74
C ASP A 287 -6.98 12.67 -10.41
N PHE A 288 -6.16 13.20 -9.48
CA PHE A 288 -4.97 12.51 -9.00
C PHE A 288 -5.28 11.19 -8.30
N LEU A 289 -6.50 10.97 -7.80
CA LEU A 289 -6.93 9.71 -7.19
C LEU A 289 -7.20 8.62 -8.23
N ALA A 290 -7.43 8.96 -9.48
CA ALA A 290 -7.75 7.99 -10.54
C ALA A 290 -6.60 7.02 -10.85
N SER A 291 -5.37 7.35 -10.45
CA SER A 291 -4.19 6.50 -10.67
C SER A 291 -3.79 5.66 -9.47
N ILE A 292 -4.54 5.72 -8.37
CA ILE A 292 -4.25 4.94 -7.16
C ILE A 292 -4.48 3.45 -7.44
N GLU A 293 -3.46 2.65 -7.20
CA GLU A 293 -3.45 1.21 -7.37
C GLU A 293 -3.46 0.47 -6.03
N LEU A 294 -2.99 1.12 -4.96
CA LEU A 294 -2.91 0.56 -3.62
C LEU A 294 -3.49 1.54 -2.60
N LEU A 295 -4.56 1.12 -1.93
CA LEU A 295 -5.20 1.84 -0.83
C LEU A 295 -4.89 1.14 0.49
N ILE A 296 -4.36 1.87 1.46
CA ILE A 296 -4.06 1.39 2.81
C ILE A 296 -4.85 2.22 3.81
N LEU A 297 -5.68 1.57 4.59
CA LEU A 297 -6.42 2.16 5.70
C LEU A 297 -5.87 1.60 7.01
N ASP A 298 -5.25 2.42 7.84
CA ASP A 298 -4.73 2.00 9.14
C ASP A 298 -5.44 2.73 10.28
N GLN A 299 -5.62 2.06 11.41
CA GLN A 299 -6.34 2.56 12.58
C GLN A 299 -7.82 2.89 12.26
N THR A 300 -8.48 2.02 11.51
CA THR A 300 -9.88 2.22 11.06
C THR A 300 -10.88 2.29 12.22
N GLU A 301 -10.55 1.73 13.38
CA GLU A 301 -11.32 1.87 14.61
C GLU A 301 -11.49 3.34 15.03
N ILE A 302 -10.50 4.19 14.76
CA ILE A 302 -10.57 5.63 15.03
C ILE A 302 -11.47 6.32 14.01
N PHE A 303 -11.43 5.89 12.75
CA PHE A 303 -12.35 6.41 11.72
C PHE A 303 -13.81 6.12 12.06
N LEU A 304 -14.11 4.95 12.64
CA LEU A 304 -15.45 4.60 13.11
C LEU A 304 -15.92 5.48 14.27
N MET A 305 -15.00 5.98 15.10
CA MET A 305 -15.31 6.90 16.19
C MET A 305 -15.61 8.33 15.68
N GLN A 306 -14.89 8.73 14.62
CA GLN A 306 -15.02 10.05 14.00
C GLN A 306 -14.57 10.01 12.54
N ASN A 307 -15.08 10.92 11.73
CA ASN A 307 -14.67 11.08 10.33
C ASN A 307 -15.02 9.90 9.39
N TRP A 308 -15.86 8.95 9.82
CA TRP A 308 -16.29 7.83 8.96
C TRP A 308 -16.99 8.31 7.69
N ASP A 309 -17.85 9.32 7.81
CA ASP A 309 -18.58 9.92 6.68
C ASP A 309 -17.62 10.62 5.67
N HIS A 310 -16.41 10.94 6.09
CA HIS A 310 -15.39 11.50 5.20
C HIS A 310 -14.58 10.42 4.47
N LEU A 311 -14.62 9.19 4.99
CA LEU A 311 -13.98 8.03 4.36
C LEU A 311 -14.84 7.43 3.25
N LEU A 312 -16.16 7.38 3.44
CA LEU A 312 -17.13 6.91 2.45
C LEU A 312 -17.33 7.93 1.33
#